data_7bac23a571dd99e608440987fe692daa
#
_entry.id   7bac23a571dd99e608440987fe692daa
#
_cell.length_a   1.000
_cell.length_b   1.000
_cell.length_c   1.000
_cell.angle_alpha   90.00
_cell.angle_beta   90.00
_cell.angle_gamma   90.00
#
_symmetry.space_group_name_H-M   'P 1'
#
loop_
_entity.id
_entity.type
_entity.pdbx_description
1 polymer ?
#
loop_
_entity_poly.entity_id
_entity_poly.type
_entity_poly.pdbx_seq_one_letter_code
_entity_poly.pdbx_strand_id
1 'polypeptide(L)'
;MSKTNAVNWFRLLIVLFVVSAVQLPAQTNTKDSTISTSALKAEVRDFMAKEVAVHFAEIKTLSPPPERVNGSITTGDFTWGSFMRVVAAQSEIGGSSKIAGRDTARPIAEMGLFEARKGGKAFSQLYAAQALRHFGSDLSKNAVWLSMNAAEHKEWAALLDATRIYDPKTRQVINLPENYLGVAARIAAYAFGFGVMKDKAFLDSLVERSAEQFTSGAMYSDDDIPNGRYDRYSNEHARFCWKAAEVVGRKDILDKLRPTLKLQMKLWWDLVSDQGYGYNWGRSLGLVSYLDTLEIAAFLAENPEFRPAPLEDIAGIYRLAWNWIRAGYIDERHTFNIFAYGRGNYAYISPQREFQQIATSFAKIIVAHDSFIRILEAEKLTKIPVQPKLANVARFEFFRKSDGMQSGVWLVRQGKLSFALPVTTGTRPGIADYLSAPYGLKGFAAPVEMVYPSMVPFIELEDGKTYVASEGSTLIEPGADGRSLRVVWKKWGQIGSKSGERFENGLTSEVNWKLDGNRLIRNETLTASKDIKIKRWWFAFPSTADRATTQFNGAARSDILQGREGKLKTSVVASWMVESSIEAVGDSKLSKGALGAIPLHLVYSARDLQLLKGRTMNWSLTMEVLD
;
A
#
# COMPACT_ATOMS: atom_id res chain seq x y z
N MET A 1 -39.23 20.74 57.40
CA MET A 1 -38.07 21.31 58.10
C MET A 1 -36.95 20.27 57.88
N SER A 2 -35.82 20.48 57.33
CA SER A 2 -35.08 21.58 56.71
C SER A 2 -34.20 21.00 55.53
N LYS A 3 -34.08 21.80 54.48
CA LYS A 3 -33.25 21.57 53.33
C LYS A 3 -31.77 21.74 53.75
N THR A 4 -30.88 20.87 53.31
CA THR A 4 -29.46 21.21 53.21
C THR A 4 -28.93 20.74 51.85
N ASN A 5 -28.43 21.71 51.09
CA ASN A 5 -27.83 21.59 49.76
C ASN A 5 -26.45 20.93 49.90
N ALA A 6 -26.20 19.90 49.10
CA ALA A 6 -24.84 19.38 48.85
C ALA A 6 -24.39 19.84 47.45
N VAL A 7 -23.43 20.76 47.42
CA VAL A 7 -22.75 21.23 46.23
C VAL A 7 -21.74 20.17 45.81
N ASN A 8 -21.98 19.53 44.65
CA ASN A 8 -21.03 18.61 44.04
C ASN A 8 -19.97 19.40 43.29
N TRP A 9 -18.76 19.36 43.79
CA TRP A 9 -17.55 19.82 43.11
C TRP A 9 -17.15 18.76 42.08
N PHE A 10 -17.39 19.00 40.79
CA PHE A 10 -16.76 18.28 39.70
C PHE A 10 -15.29 18.73 39.59
N ARG A 11 -14.38 17.91 40.02
CA ARG A 11 -12.96 18.07 39.68
C ARG A 11 -12.75 17.64 38.24
N LEU A 12 -12.52 18.62 37.39
CA LEU A 12 -12.06 18.43 36.01
C LEU A 12 -10.61 17.91 36.09
N LEU A 13 -10.39 16.62 35.87
CA LEU A 13 -9.08 16.03 35.66
C LEU A 13 -8.71 16.25 34.20
N ILE A 14 -7.91 17.29 33.92
CA ILE A 14 -7.26 17.46 32.63
C ILE A 14 -6.10 16.47 32.61
N VAL A 15 -6.27 15.34 31.95
CA VAL A 15 -5.19 14.42 31.61
C VAL A 15 -4.49 15.02 30.38
N LEU A 16 -3.39 15.71 30.59
CA LEU A 16 -2.46 16.09 29.55
C LEU A 16 -1.76 14.80 29.05
N PHE A 17 -2.23 14.26 27.93
CA PHE A 17 -1.44 13.32 27.16
C PHE A 17 -0.29 14.10 26.50
N VAL A 18 0.88 14.05 27.09
CA VAL A 18 2.12 14.42 26.42
C VAL A 18 2.41 13.34 25.39
N VAL A 19 1.90 13.53 24.19
CA VAL A 19 2.40 12.78 23.03
C VAL A 19 3.81 13.28 22.80
N SER A 20 4.78 12.48 23.18
CA SER A 20 6.19 12.71 22.83
C SER A 20 6.30 12.69 21.32
N ALA A 21 6.19 13.85 20.69
CA ALA A 21 6.50 14.02 19.29
C ALA A 21 7.98 13.68 19.11
N VAL A 22 8.27 12.52 18.56
CA VAL A 22 9.60 12.21 18.04
C VAL A 22 9.87 13.25 16.97
N GLN A 23 10.61 14.28 17.34
CA GLN A 23 11.12 15.26 16.38
C GLN A 23 12.06 14.53 15.44
N LEU A 24 11.60 14.29 14.21
CA LEU A 24 12.55 14.02 13.13
C LEU A 24 13.51 15.21 13.08
N PRO A 25 14.82 14.96 12.95
CA PRO A 25 15.77 16.06 12.77
C PRO A 25 15.28 16.95 11.64
N ALA A 26 15.19 18.25 11.90
CA ALA A 26 14.82 19.24 10.90
C ALA A 26 15.68 19.02 9.66
N GLN A 27 15.03 18.82 8.51
CA GLN A 27 15.75 18.72 7.24
C GLN A 27 16.47 20.04 7.02
N THR A 28 17.76 20.05 7.28
CA THR A 28 18.62 21.16 6.85
C THR A 28 18.57 21.19 5.33
N ASN A 29 18.15 22.32 4.77
CA ASN A 29 18.09 22.61 3.34
C ASN A 29 19.51 22.61 2.73
N THR A 30 20.05 21.43 2.46
CA THR A 30 21.29 21.26 1.70
C THR A 30 20.98 20.48 0.44
N LYS A 31 20.70 21.19 -0.66
CA LYS A 31 20.34 20.61 -1.96
C LYS A 31 21.36 19.60 -2.53
N ASP A 32 22.57 19.53 -1.99
CA ASP A 32 23.67 18.69 -2.48
C ASP A 32 24.23 17.73 -1.43
N SER A 33 23.49 17.47 -0.35
CA SER A 33 23.97 16.53 0.65
C SER A 33 23.83 15.08 0.17
N THR A 34 24.89 14.30 0.42
CA THR A 34 24.92 12.86 0.13
C THR A 34 25.28 12.08 1.38
N ILE A 35 24.87 10.81 1.44
CA ILE A 35 25.42 9.83 2.39
C ILE A 35 26.22 8.79 1.64
N SER A 36 27.14 8.10 2.32
CA SER A 36 27.86 7.00 1.69
C SER A 36 27.01 5.72 1.70
N THR A 37 27.22 4.87 0.68
CA THR A 37 26.63 3.52 0.63
C THR A 37 27.03 2.69 1.85
N SER A 38 28.28 2.84 2.34
CA SER A 38 28.75 2.16 3.54
C SER A 38 28.02 2.63 4.81
N ALA A 39 27.68 3.92 4.91
CA ALA A 39 26.88 4.44 6.02
C ALA A 39 25.45 3.87 6.01
N LEU A 40 24.78 3.82 4.84
CA LEU A 40 23.46 3.19 4.71
C LEU A 40 23.53 1.71 5.09
N LYS A 41 24.55 0.99 4.62
CA LYS A 41 24.77 -0.43 4.94
C LYS A 41 24.91 -0.64 6.46
N ALA A 42 25.73 0.14 7.11
CA ALA A 42 25.91 0.05 8.57
C ALA A 42 24.61 0.35 9.31
N GLU A 43 23.93 1.42 8.96
CA GLU A 43 22.69 1.86 9.59
C GLU A 43 21.59 0.79 9.54
N VAL A 44 21.35 0.17 8.38
CA VAL A 44 20.31 -0.87 8.25
C VAL A 44 20.73 -2.14 8.98
N ARG A 45 22.01 -2.54 8.89
CA ARG A 45 22.53 -3.71 9.60
C ARG A 45 22.42 -3.58 11.11
N ASP A 46 22.87 -2.46 11.67
CA ASP A 46 22.83 -2.21 13.11
C ASP A 46 21.38 -2.19 13.63
N PHE A 47 20.48 -1.54 12.87
CA PHE A 47 19.05 -1.57 13.17
C PHE A 47 18.51 -3.00 13.17
N MET A 48 18.73 -3.77 12.10
CA MET A 48 18.21 -5.13 11.98
C MET A 48 18.79 -6.06 13.04
N ALA A 49 20.09 -5.94 13.35
CA ALA A 49 20.72 -6.74 14.40
C ALA A 49 20.08 -6.48 15.77
N LYS A 50 19.78 -5.23 16.10
CA LYS A 50 19.12 -4.85 17.35
C LYS A 50 17.69 -5.37 17.42
N GLU A 51 16.88 -5.11 16.39
CA GLU A 51 15.47 -5.49 16.34
C GLU A 51 15.29 -7.02 16.37
N VAL A 52 16.12 -7.74 15.62
CA VAL A 52 16.09 -9.21 15.62
C VAL A 52 16.53 -9.77 16.97
N ALA A 53 17.55 -9.19 17.62
CA ALA A 53 17.99 -9.63 18.95
C ALA A 53 16.87 -9.51 19.99
N VAL A 54 16.08 -8.44 19.96
CA VAL A 54 14.93 -8.26 20.87
C VAL A 54 13.92 -9.39 20.71
N HIS A 55 13.57 -9.75 19.47
CA HIS A 55 12.61 -10.83 19.23
C HIS A 55 13.18 -12.21 19.51
N PHE A 56 14.45 -12.45 19.21
CA PHE A 56 15.09 -13.75 19.46
C PHE A 56 15.37 -14.03 20.94
N ALA A 57 15.53 -13.01 21.76
CA ALA A 57 15.78 -13.20 23.19
C ALA A 57 14.69 -14.04 23.87
N GLU A 58 13.46 -13.99 23.39
CA GLU A 58 12.32 -14.74 23.94
C GLU A 58 12.15 -16.14 23.34
N ILE A 59 12.79 -16.43 22.20
CA ILE A 59 12.64 -17.72 21.53
C ILE A 59 13.58 -18.76 22.16
N LYS A 60 13.02 -19.58 23.06
CA LYS A 60 13.78 -20.64 23.74
C LYS A 60 13.69 -21.99 23.03
N THR A 61 12.64 -22.22 22.27
CA THR A 61 12.39 -23.46 21.54
C THR A 61 11.65 -23.18 20.23
N LEU A 62 11.84 -24.05 19.25
CA LEU A 62 11.14 -24.02 17.97
C LEU A 62 10.39 -25.32 17.67
N SER A 63 10.34 -26.22 18.65
CA SER A 63 9.60 -27.49 18.55
C SER A 63 8.89 -27.80 19.86
N PRO A 64 7.67 -27.29 20.06
CA PRO A 64 6.92 -26.33 19.24
C PRO A 64 7.47 -24.90 19.36
N PRO A 65 7.22 -24.03 18.36
CA PRO A 65 7.51 -22.62 18.48
C PRO A 65 6.66 -21.96 19.58
N PRO A 66 7.13 -20.86 20.20
CA PRO A 66 6.38 -20.17 21.24
C PRO A 66 5.09 -19.55 20.70
N GLU A 67 4.03 -19.57 21.49
CA GLU A 67 2.73 -18.97 21.12
C GLU A 67 2.78 -17.44 21.07
N ARG A 68 3.72 -16.83 21.78
CA ARG A 68 3.95 -15.37 21.81
C ARG A 68 5.43 -15.05 21.74
N VAL A 69 5.73 -13.94 21.07
CA VAL A 69 7.06 -13.32 21.03
C VAL A 69 6.88 -11.82 21.25
N ASN A 70 7.59 -11.25 22.22
CA ASN A 70 7.50 -9.82 22.57
C ASN A 70 6.04 -9.34 22.72
N GLY A 71 5.21 -10.15 23.38
CA GLY A 71 3.80 -9.90 23.63
C GLY A 71 2.87 -10.20 22.45
N SER A 72 3.36 -10.33 21.23
CA SER A 72 2.56 -10.58 20.03
C SER A 72 2.31 -12.06 19.79
N ILE A 73 1.10 -12.41 19.32
CA ILE A 73 0.69 -13.80 19.00
C ILE A 73 1.39 -14.27 17.72
N THR A 74 1.93 -15.49 17.72
CA THR A 74 2.72 -16.06 16.62
C THR A 74 1.95 -17.00 15.70
N THR A 75 0.64 -17.16 15.88
CA THR A 75 -0.20 -18.14 15.16
C THR A 75 -0.61 -17.71 13.75
N GLY A 76 -0.12 -16.56 13.26
CA GLY A 76 -0.40 -16.07 11.90
C GLY A 76 0.01 -17.06 10.81
N ASP A 77 -0.71 -17.03 9.67
CA ASP A 77 -0.64 -18.02 8.61
C ASP A 77 0.76 -18.29 8.03
N PHE A 78 1.62 -17.25 7.97
CA PHE A 78 2.98 -17.36 7.41
C PHE A 78 4.06 -16.71 8.30
N THR A 79 3.78 -16.64 9.58
CA THR A 79 4.69 -16.04 10.58
C THR A 79 6.08 -16.66 10.56
N TRP A 80 6.14 -17.98 10.71
CA TRP A 80 7.42 -18.69 10.81
C TRP A 80 8.15 -18.78 9.47
N GLY A 81 7.41 -18.80 8.34
CA GLY A 81 8.01 -18.66 7.01
C GLY A 81 8.76 -17.33 6.85
N SER A 82 8.10 -16.24 7.24
CA SER A 82 8.72 -14.91 7.24
C SER A 82 9.95 -14.86 8.16
N PHE A 83 9.83 -15.46 9.34
CA PHE A 83 10.89 -15.44 10.33
C PHE A 83 12.12 -16.25 9.90
N MET A 84 11.92 -17.41 9.28
CA MET A 84 13.01 -18.19 8.65
C MET A 84 13.80 -17.33 7.67
N ARG A 85 13.09 -16.56 6.82
CA ARG A 85 13.70 -15.68 5.83
C ARG A 85 14.55 -14.57 6.47
N VAL A 86 14.06 -13.96 7.57
CA VAL A 86 14.82 -12.96 8.33
C VAL A 86 16.12 -13.55 8.86
N VAL A 87 16.03 -14.69 9.50
CA VAL A 87 17.18 -15.36 10.12
C VAL A 87 18.22 -15.76 9.07
N ALA A 88 17.76 -16.35 7.97
CA ALA A 88 18.64 -16.75 6.88
C ALA A 88 19.37 -15.53 6.27
N ALA A 89 18.65 -14.48 5.93
CA ALA A 89 19.24 -13.28 5.35
C ALA A 89 20.19 -12.56 6.32
N GLN A 90 19.85 -12.53 7.61
CA GLN A 90 20.70 -11.90 8.62
C GLN A 90 22.06 -12.60 8.76
N SER A 91 22.13 -13.92 8.63
CA SER A 91 23.39 -14.65 8.71
C SER A 91 24.34 -14.26 7.57
N GLU A 92 23.84 -13.95 6.37
CA GLU A 92 24.63 -13.50 5.23
C GLU A 92 25.25 -12.12 5.43
N ILE A 93 24.51 -11.19 6.06
CA ILE A 93 25.00 -9.82 6.29
C ILE A 93 25.87 -9.66 7.55
N GLY A 94 26.30 -10.77 8.15
CA GLY A 94 27.17 -10.77 9.34
C GLY A 94 26.44 -10.52 10.65
N GLY A 95 25.14 -10.83 10.71
CA GLY A 95 24.34 -10.86 11.94
C GLY A 95 24.61 -12.10 12.80
N SER A 96 23.73 -12.38 13.76
CA SER A 96 23.87 -13.54 14.62
C SER A 96 23.79 -14.85 13.83
N SER A 97 24.80 -15.69 13.96
CA SER A 97 24.81 -17.05 13.41
C SER A 97 24.06 -18.05 14.30
N LYS A 98 23.45 -17.61 15.42
CA LYS A 98 22.79 -18.48 16.38
C LYS A 98 21.38 -18.02 16.71
N ILE A 99 20.46 -18.99 16.86
CA ILE A 99 19.11 -18.83 17.38
C ILE A 99 18.94 -19.77 18.56
N ALA A 100 18.43 -19.26 19.67
CA ALA A 100 18.26 -20.05 20.88
C ALA A 100 19.56 -20.81 21.27
N GLY A 101 20.73 -20.15 21.06
CA GLY A 101 22.05 -20.73 21.35
C GLY A 101 22.58 -21.77 20.35
N ARG A 102 21.80 -22.10 19.31
CA ARG A 102 22.17 -23.07 18.27
C ARG A 102 22.48 -22.36 16.94
N ASP A 103 23.32 -22.97 16.10
CA ASP A 103 23.60 -22.46 14.76
C ASP A 103 22.29 -22.35 13.94
N THR A 104 22.16 -21.31 13.14
CA THR A 104 20.91 -20.93 12.44
C THR A 104 20.33 -22.02 11.54
N ALA A 105 21.15 -22.90 10.99
CA ALA A 105 20.71 -23.92 10.03
C ALA A 105 19.63 -24.85 10.60
N ARG A 106 19.87 -25.47 11.75
CA ARG A 106 18.89 -26.40 12.37
C ARG A 106 17.62 -25.69 12.83
N PRO A 107 17.63 -24.53 13.51
CA PRO A 107 16.45 -23.74 13.80
C PRO A 107 15.61 -23.38 12.56
N ILE A 108 16.22 -23.04 11.44
CA ILE A 108 15.50 -22.79 10.19
C ILE A 108 14.81 -24.07 9.68
N ALA A 109 15.52 -25.21 9.74
CA ALA A 109 14.93 -26.50 9.38
C ALA A 109 13.70 -26.83 10.25
N GLU A 110 13.78 -26.61 11.56
CA GLU A 110 12.67 -26.84 12.50
C GLU A 110 11.47 -25.93 12.25
N MET A 111 11.68 -24.67 11.96
CA MET A 111 10.60 -23.74 11.57
C MET A 111 9.89 -24.19 10.29
N GLY A 112 10.65 -24.64 9.29
CA GLY A 112 10.07 -25.17 8.04
C GLY A 112 9.29 -26.47 8.26
N LEU A 113 9.78 -27.37 9.10
CA LEU A 113 9.05 -28.58 9.49
C LEU A 113 7.74 -28.25 10.22
N PHE A 114 7.76 -27.26 11.10
CA PHE A 114 6.55 -26.78 11.75
C PHE A 114 5.53 -26.26 10.72
N GLU A 115 5.96 -25.42 9.78
CA GLU A 115 5.09 -24.90 8.71
C GLU A 115 4.58 -26.03 7.80
N ALA A 116 5.39 -27.03 7.48
CA ALA A 116 4.99 -28.20 6.71
C ALA A 116 3.86 -28.98 7.39
N ARG A 117 4.00 -29.24 8.68
CA ARG A 117 3.04 -30.00 9.52
C ARG A 117 1.75 -29.22 9.77
N LYS A 118 1.85 -27.91 9.92
CA LYS A 118 0.70 -26.99 10.03
C LYS A 118 -0.10 -26.87 8.73
N GLY A 119 0.45 -27.33 7.61
CA GLY A 119 -0.15 -27.18 6.29
C GLY A 119 0.14 -25.82 5.66
N GLY A 120 1.39 -25.38 5.69
CA GLY A 120 1.88 -24.06 5.31
C GLY A 120 1.14 -23.38 4.15
N LYS A 121 0.86 -22.10 4.32
CA LYS A 121 0.19 -21.28 3.32
C LYS A 121 1.17 -20.83 2.23
N ALA A 122 0.68 -20.39 1.09
CA ALA A 122 1.49 -20.03 -0.08
C ALA A 122 2.67 -19.11 0.22
N PHE A 123 2.49 -18.06 1.01
CA PHE A 123 3.60 -17.19 1.40
C PHE A 123 4.57 -17.86 2.38
N SER A 124 4.13 -18.75 3.27
CA SER A 124 5.05 -19.55 4.09
C SER A 124 5.96 -20.42 3.24
N GLN A 125 5.40 -21.07 2.21
CA GLN A 125 6.16 -21.88 1.25
C GLN A 125 7.19 -21.04 0.50
N LEU A 126 6.77 -19.86 0.00
CA LEU A 126 7.67 -18.95 -0.69
C LEU A 126 8.83 -18.50 0.21
N TYR A 127 8.53 -18.10 1.44
CA TYR A 127 9.54 -17.62 2.38
C TYR A 127 10.46 -18.72 2.86
N ALA A 128 9.96 -19.94 3.04
CA ALA A 128 10.78 -21.11 3.32
C ALA A 128 11.75 -21.41 2.17
N ALA A 129 11.26 -21.37 0.92
CA ALA A 129 12.10 -21.54 -0.26
C ALA A 129 13.20 -20.46 -0.36
N GLN A 130 12.87 -19.21 -0.05
CA GLN A 130 13.82 -18.11 -0.02
C GLN A 130 14.85 -18.28 1.11
N ALA A 131 14.42 -18.68 2.30
CA ALA A 131 15.32 -18.97 3.41
C ALA A 131 16.32 -20.08 3.07
N LEU A 132 15.83 -21.17 2.46
CA LEU A 132 16.68 -22.27 2.02
C LEU A 132 17.71 -21.79 0.96
N ARG A 133 17.29 -20.92 0.04
CA ARG A 133 18.13 -20.37 -1.02
C ARG A 133 19.32 -19.56 -0.49
N HIS A 134 19.19 -18.88 0.63
CA HIS A 134 20.28 -18.15 1.28
C HIS A 134 21.47 -19.05 1.64
N PHE A 135 21.25 -20.34 1.90
CA PHE A 135 22.30 -21.33 2.16
C PHE A 135 22.80 -22.05 0.90
N GLY A 136 22.44 -21.56 -0.29
CA GLY A 136 22.81 -22.10 -1.58
C GLY A 136 21.74 -22.98 -2.22
N SER A 137 21.78 -23.09 -3.57
CA SER A 137 20.85 -23.93 -4.34
C SER A 137 21.26 -25.40 -4.41
N ASP A 138 22.54 -25.70 -4.21
CA ASP A 138 23.06 -27.07 -4.16
C ASP A 138 22.74 -27.68 -2.79
N LEU A 139 21.68 -28.49 -2.71
CA LEU A 139 21.24 -29.10 -1.46
C LEU A 139 22.28 -30.02 -0.85
N SER A 140 23.22 -30.58 -1.63
CA SER A 140 24.31 -31.39 -1.08
C SER A 140 25.31 -30.61 -0.24
N LYS A 141 25.26 -29.26 -0.33
CA LYS A 141 26.12 -28.33 0.43
C LYS A 141 25.31 -27.37 1.31
N ASN A 142 24.00 -27.40 1.23
CA ASN A 142 23.13 -26.49 1.95
C ASN A 142 23.05 -26.88 3.44
N ALA A 143 23.53 -26.03 4.33
CA ALA A 143 23.60 -26.33 5.77
C ALA A 143 22.24 -26.62 6.40
N VAL A 144 21.17 -25.92 5.96
CA VAL A 144 19.80 -26.18 6.44
C VAL A 144 19.36 -27.57 6.03
N TRP A 145 19.56 -27.92 4.75
CA TRP A 145 19.20 -29.23 4.23
C TRP A 145 19.99 -30.35 4.90
N LEU A 146 21.30 -30.20 5.04
CA LEU A 146 22.18 -31.16 5.69
C LEU A 146 21.91 -31.35 7.18
N SER A 147 21.24 -30.41 7.83
CA SER A 147 20.85 -30.53 9.25
C SER A 147 19.62 -31.45 9.48
N MET A 148 18.99 -31.95 8.40
CA MET A 148 17.78 -32.75 8.44
C MET A 148 18.07 -34.22 8.11
N ASN A 149 17.21 -35.11 8.65
CA ASN A 149 17.20 -36.53 8.27
C ASN A 149 16.32 -36.78 7.03
N ALA A 150 16.29 -38.03 6.53
CA ALA A 150 15.56 -38.40 5.34
C ALA A 150 14.02 -38.21 5.44
N ALA A 151 13.42 -38.34 6.60
CA ALA A 151 12.00 -38.10 6.82
C ALA A 151 11.71 -36.58 6.76
N GLU A 152 12.55 -35.78 7.40
CA GLU A 152 12.45 -34.32 7.41
C GLU A 152 12.65 -33.73 6.01
N HIS A 153 13.54 -34.30 5.18
CA HIS A 153 13.68 -33.92 3.77
C HIS A 153 12.37 -34.09 2.99
N LYS A 154 11.62 -35.21 3.26
CA LYS A 154 10.32 -35.41 2.60
C LYS A 154 9.28 -34.37 3.01
N GLU A 155 9.24 -34.01 4.31
CA GLU A 155 8.34 -32.96 4.78
C GLU A 155 8.67 -31.60 4.17
N TRP A 156 9.95 -31.23 4.09
CA TRP A 156 10.40 -30.00 3.44
C TRP A 156 10.10 -30.00 1.94
N ALA A 157 10.31 -31.14 1.24
CA ALA A 157 9.96 -31.27 -0.16
C ALA A 157 8.43 -31.05 -0.37
N ALA A 158 7.60 -31.60 0.50
CA ALA A 158 6.16 -31.39 0.48
C ALA A 158 5.76 -29.92 0.81
N LEU A 159 6.52 -29.22 1.65
CA LEU A 159 6.31 -27.77 1.89
C LEU A 159 6.58 -26.96 0.62
N LEU A 160 7.55 -27.35 -0.20
CA LEU A 160 7.93 -26.66 -1.43
C LEU A 160 7.11 -27.09 -2.66
N ASP A 161 6.10 -27.93 -2.48
CA ASP A 161 5.27 -28.42 -3.57
C ASP A 161 4.22 -27.39 -3.99
N ALA A 162 4.41 -26.78 -5.17
CA ALA A 162 3.50 -25.78 -5.74
C ALA A 162 2.14 -26.36 -6.19
N THR A 163 2.00 -27.69 -6.33
CA THR A 163 0.71 -28.33 -6.66
C THR A 163 -0.33 -28.17 -5.54
N ARG A 164 0.09 -27.80 -4.34
CA ARG A 164 -0.80 -27.44 -3.22
C ARG A 164 -1.50 -26.10 -3.41
N ILE A 165 -1.01 -25.26 -4.32
CA ILE A 165 -1.53 -23.92 -4.60
C ILE A 165 -2.10 -23.80 -6.01
N TYR A 166 -1.61 -24.62 -6.95
CA TYR A 166 -1.97 -24.56 -8.35
C TYR A 166 -2.33 -25.94 -8.90
N ASP A 167 -3.49 -26.03 -9.52
CA ASP A 167 -3.93 -27.23 -10.23
C ASP A 167 -3.54 -27.18 -11.72
N PRO A 168 -2.62 -28.03 -12.18
CA PRO A 168 -2.19 -28.02 -13.58
C PRO A 168 -3.28 -28.47 -14.56
N LYS A 169 -4.31 -29.20 -14.10
CA LYS A 169 -5.41 -29.64 -14.97
C LYS A 169 -6.36 -28.51 -15.31
N THR A 170 -6.74 -27.72 -14.31
CA THR A 170 -7.62 -26.56 -14.48
C THR A 170 -6.87 -25.28 -14.83
N ARG A 171 -5.54 -25.26 -14.66
CA ARG A 171 -4.68 -24.09 -14.79
C ARG A 171 -5.09 -22.93 -13.86
N GLN A 172 -5.63 -23.25 -12.69
CA GLN A 172 -6.11 -22.28 -11.71
C GLN A 172 -5.41 -22.44 -10.35
N VAL A 173 -5.41 -21.37 -9.57
CA VAL A 173 -5.03 -21.45 -8.16
C VAL A 173 -6.14 -22.10 -7.33
N ILE A 174 -5.76 -22.85 -6.31
CA ILE A 174 -6.67 -23.64 -5.47
C ILE A 174 -7.12 -22.78 -4.29
N ASN A 175 -8.39 -22.35 -4.29
CA ASN A 175 -9.01 -21.57 -3.21
C ASN A 175 -8.23 -20.30 -2.82
N LEU A 176 -7.55 -19.68 -3.78
CA LEU A 176 -6.78 -18.46 -3.61
C LEU A 176 -7.10 -17.47 -4.75
N PRO A 177 -6.88 -16.16 -4.54
CA PRO A 177 -6.95 -15.17 -5.61
C PRO A 177 -5.95 -15.44 -6.74
N GLU A 178 -6.31 -15.12 -7.98
CA GLU A 178 -5.47 -15.43 -9.15
C GLU A 178 -4.07 -14.79 -9.16
N ASN A 179 -3.87 -13.71 -8.43
CA ASN A 179 -2.54 -13.14 -8.28
C ASN A 179 -1.53 -14.11 -7.66
N TYR A 180 -1.98 -15.11 -6.89
CA TYR A 180 -1.12 -16.16 -6.34
C TYR A 180 -0.46 -17.05 -7.39
N LEU A 181 -0.81 -16.93 -8.68
CA LEU A 181 -0.07 -17.55 -9.77
C LEU A 181 1.42 -17.15 -9.75
N GLY A 182 1.72 -15.87 -9.49
CA GLY A 182 3.11 -15.41 -9.37
C GLY A 182 3.84 -16.06 -8.18
N VAL A 183 3.14 -16.23 -7.05
CA VAL A 183 3.67 -16.91 -5.86
C VAL A 183 3.96 -18.38 -6.16
N ALA A 184 3.00 -19.09 -6.76
CA ALA A 184 3.14 -20.49 -7.12
C ALA A 184 4.30 -20.72 -8.11
N ALA A 185 4.40 -19.86 -9.15
CA ALA A 185 5.49 -19.92 -10.13
C ALA A 185 6.86 -19.73 -9.44
N ARG A 186 6.95 -18.81 -8.49
CA ARG A 186 8.19 -18.55 -7.77
C ARG A 186 8.60 -19.70 -6.85
N ILE A 187 7.64 -20.33 -6.15
CA ILE A 187 7.89 -21.53 -5.34
C ILE A 187 8.36 -22.68 -6.22
N ALA A 188 7.65 -22.95 -7.32
CA ALA A 188 8.00 -24.03 -8.26
C ALA A 188 9.40 -23.83 -8.86
N ALA A 189 9.76 -22.57 -9.21
CA ALA A 189 11.11 -22.25 -9.70
C ALA A 189 12.20 -22.52 -8.66
N TYR A 190 11.96 -22.20 -7.38
CA TYR A 190 12.89 -22.56 -6.32
C TYR A 190 13.01 -24.07 -6.15
N ALA A 191 11.87 -24.78 -6.07
CA ALA A 191 11.87 -26.23 -5.93
C ALA A 191 12.59 -26.94 -7.09
N PHE A 192 12.44 -26.43 -8.31
CA PHE A 192 13.15 -26.89 -9.49
C PHE A 192 14.67 -26.60 -9.37
N GLY A 193 15.03 -25.38 -9.01
CA GLY A 193 16.44 -24.99 -8.83
C GLY A 193 17.17 -25.76 -7.73
N PHE A 194 16.45 -26.26 -6.72
CA PHE A 194 16.96 -27.16 -5.67
C PHE A 194 17.02 -28.63 -6.13
N GLY A 195 16.41 -28.99 -7.26
CA GLY A 195 16.27 -30.37 -7.69
C GLY A 195 15.24 -31.19 -6.90
N VAL A 196 14.45 -30.55 -6.03
CA VAL A 196 13.34 -31.17 -5.29
C VAL A 196 12.17 -31.51 -6.22
N MET A 197 11.83 -30.59 -7.12
CA MET A 197 10.90 -30.80 -8.22
C MET A 197 11.67 -31.07 -9.51
N LYS A 198 11.25 -32.09 -10.28
CA LYS A 198 11.89 -32.49 -11.53
C LYS A 198 11.01 -32.25 -12.77
N ASP A 199 9.72 -31.99 -12.56
CA ASP A 199 8.77 -31.78 -13.65
C ASP A 199 8.91 -30.37 -14.24
N LYS A 200 9.76 -30.30 -15.29
CA LYS A 200 9.97 -29.06 -16.03
C LYS A 200 8.70 -28.64 -16.80
N ALA A 201 7.90 -29.60 -17.29
CA ALA A 201 6.69 -29.28 -18.06
C ALA A 201 5.64 -28.60 -17.17
N PHE A 202 5.49 -29.06 -15.93
CA PHE A 202 4.66 -28.39 -14.93
C PHE A 202 5.13 -26.94 -14.68
N LEU A 203 6.41 -26.75 -14.45
CA LEU A 203 6.98 -25.41 -14.19
C LEU A 203 6.81 -24.48 -15.40
N ASP A 204 7.08 -24.96 -16.63
CA ASP A 204 6.90 -24.19 -17.86
C ASP A 204 5.45 -23.75 -18.03
N SER A 205 4.48 -24.68 -17.83
CA SER A 205 3.04 -24.38 -17.89
C SER A 205 2.59 -23.36 -16.85
N LEU A 206 3.11 -23.45 -15.63
CA LEU A 206 2.77 -22.52 -14.55
C LEU A 206 3.35 -21.13 -14.80
N VAL A 207 4.59 -21.04 -15.26
CA VAL A 207 5.25 -19.76 -15.61
C VAL A 207 4.52 -19.10 -16.79
N GLU A 208 4.12 -19.89 -17.80
CA GLU A 208 3.34 -19.41 -18.93
C GLU A 208 1.97 -18.86 -18.51
N ARG A 209 1.23 -19.63 -17.68
CA ARG A 209 -0.06 -19.19 -17.15
C ARG A 209 0.06 -17.93 -16.29
N SER A 210 1.13 -17.83 -15.49
CA SER A 210 1.42 -16.61 -14.71
C SER A 210 1.68 -15.41 -15.63
N ALA A 211 2.44 -15.60 -16.70
CA ALA A 211 2.71 -14.54 -17.67
C ALA A 211 1.43 -14.10 -18.41
N GLU A 212 0.55 -15.04 -18.78
CA GLU A 212 -0.77 -14.72 -19.33
C GLU A 212 -1.54 -13.80 -18.39
N GLN A 213 -1.52 -14.12 -17.08
CA GLN A 213 -2.17 -13.34 -16.05
C GLN A 213 -1.63 -11.90 -16.00
N PHE A 214 -0.32 -11.73 -15.92
CA PHE A 214 0.31 -10.43 -15.71
C PHE A 214 0.56 -9.62 -16.98
N THR A 215 0.18 -10.12 -18.14
CA THR A 215 0.25 -9.40 -19.42
C THR A 215 -1.11 -9.21 -20.09
N SER A 216 -2.19 -9.70 -19.49
CA SER A 216 -3.54 -9.47 -20.02
C SER A 216 -3.95 -8.02 -19.80
N GLY A 217 -4.17 -7.29 -20.89
CA GLY A 217 -4.37 -5.85 -20.86
C GLY A 217 -3.05 -5.08 -20.81
N ALA A 218 -3.09 -3.76 -20.58
CA ALA A 218 -1.90 -2.91 -20.55
C ALA A 218 -1.09 -3.10 -19.25
N MET A 219 -1.77 -3.12 -18.11
CA MET A 219 -1.23 -3.43 -16.77
C MET A 219 -2.30 -4.23 -16.04
N TYR A 220 -1.91 -5.36 -15.49
CA TYR A 220 -2.88 -6.30 -15.00
C TYR A 220 -3.26 -6.08 -13.52
N SER A 221 -4.48 -6.41 -13.21
CA SER A 221 -5.06 -6.46 -11.89
C SER A 221 -4.64 -7.69 -11.09
N ASP A 222 -4.56 -7.58 -9.78
CA ASP A 222 -4.11 -8.67 -8.93
C ASP A 222 -5.15 -9.77 -8.67
N ASP A 223 -6.44 -9.43 -8.57
CA ASP A 223 -7.45 -10.40 -8.11
C ASP A 223 -8.38 -10.89 -9.20
N ASP A 224 -8.64 -10.07 -10.21
CA ASP A 224 -9.82 -10.29 -11.03
C ASP A 224 -9.64 -9.73 -12.44
N ILE A 225 -9.32 -10.61 -13.35
CA ILE A 225 -8.99 -10.27 -14.72
C ILE A 225 -10.04 -9.37 -15.38
N PRO A 226 -11.35 -9.62 -15.32
CA PRO A 226 -12.31 -8.82 -16.05
C PRO A 226 -12.37 -7.36 -15.63
N ASN A 227 -11.96 -7.01 -14.43
CA ASN A 227 -12.27 -5.71 -13.83
C ASN A 227 -11.16 -4.67 -13.88
N GLY A 228 -9.96 -5.03 -14.39
CA GLY A 228 -8.87 -4.07 -14.62
C GLY A 228 -8.39 -3.34 -13.36
N ARG A 229 -8.46 -3.99 -12.22
CA ARG A 229 -7.91 -3.46 -10.97
C ARG A 229 -6.40 -3.52 -11.02
N TYR A 230 -5.75 -2.40 -10.70
CA TYR A 230 -4.30 -2.31 -10.56
C TYR A 230 -3.96 -1.75 -9.19
N ASP A 231 -3.06 -2.40 -8.48
CA ASP A 231 -2.46 -1.93 -7.24
C ASP A 231 -1.02 -2.45 -7.09
N ARG A 232 -0.41 -2.27 -5.92
CA ARG A 232 0.95 -2.71 -5.64
C ARG A 232 1.18 -4.22 -5.88
N TYR A 233 0.17 -5.05 -5.66
CA TYR A 233 0.28 -6.50 -5.86
C TYR A 233 0.43 -6.88 -7.32
N SER A 234 -0.16 -6.12 -8.23
CA SER A 234 0.03 -6.33 -9.67
C SER A 234 1.53 -6.28 -10.04
N ASN A 235 2.25 -5.32 -9.45
CA ASN A 235 3.69 -5.18 -9.60
C ASN A 235 4.47 -6.30 -8.88
N GLU A 236 4.17 -6.57 -7.61
CA GLU A 236 4.89 -7.57 -6.80
C GLU A 236 4.85 -8.95 -7.46
N HIS A 237 3.68 -9.37 -7.92
CA HIS A 237 3.49 -10.71 -8.47
C HIS A 237 4.02 -10.83 -9.92
N ALA A 238 3.99 -9.77 -10.71
CA ALA A 238 4.64 -9.73 -12.01
C ALA A 238 6.17 -9.90 -11.88
N ARG A 239 6.79 -9.28 -10.87
CA ARG A 239 8.22 -9.48 -10.54
C ARG A 239 8.51 -10.92 -10.11
N PHE A 240 7.59 -11.58 -9.38
CA PHE A 240 7.73 -13.00 -9.04
C PHE A 240 7.72 -13.88 -10.29
N CYS A 241 6.81 -13.62 -11.23
CA CYS A 241 6.75 -14.32 -12.51
C CYS A 241 8.03 -14.10 -13.33
N TRP A 242 8.54 -12.87 -13.41
CA TRP A 242 9.81 -12.56 -14.05
C TRP A 242 10.96 -13.41 -13.50
N LYS A 243 11.13 -13.39 -12.16
CA LYS A 243 12.18 -14.16 -11.48
C LYS A 243 12.01 -15.68 -11.64
N ALA A 244 10.80 -16.19 -11.78
CA ALA A 244 10.55 -17.59 -12.07
C ALA A 244 10.96 -17.92 -13.52
N ALA A 245 10.63 -17.08 -14.50
CA ALA A 245 11.00 -17.25 -15.89
C ALA A 245 12.52 -17.22 -16.11
N GLU A 246 13.26 -16.37 -15.37
CA GLU A 246 14.73 -16.35 -15.36
C GLU A 246 15.31 -17.71 -14.95
N VAL A 247 14.81 -18.31 -13.86
CA VAL A 247 15.29 -19.60 -13.36
C VAL A 247 15.07 -20.72 -14.37
N VAL A 248 13.95 -20.69 -15.10
CA VAL A 248 13.62 -21.72 -16.12
C VAL A 248 14.32 -21.46 -17.46
N GLY A 249 14.85 -20.26 -17.66
CA GLY A 249 15.46 -19.84 -18.92
C GLY A 249 14.45 -19.60 -20.06
N ARG A 250 13.19 -19.26 -19.74
CA ARG A 250 12.10 -18.99 -20.71
C ARG A 250 12.19 -17.57 -21.25
N LYS A 251 13.10 -17.39 -22.22
CA LYS A 251 13.32 -16.08 -22.87
C LYS A 251 12.06 -15.51 -23.50
N ASP A 252 11.25 -16.32 -24.12
CA ASP A 252 9.96 -15.94 -24.72
C ASP A 252 9.00 -15.33 -23.68
N ILE A 253 8.96 -15.88 -22.47
CA ILE A 253 8.16 -15.34 -21.36
C ILE A 253 8.74 -14.03 -20.82
N LEU A 254 10.06 -13.94 -20.71
CA LEU A 254 10.74 -12.69 -20.31
C LEU A 254 10.46 -11.59 -21.33
N ASP A 255 10.51 -11.88 -22.62
CA ASP A 255 10.21 -10.91 -23.68
C ASP A 255 8.73 -10.46 -23.64
N LYS A 256 7.81 -11.37 -23.28
CA LYS A 256 6.39 -11.07 -23.09
C LYS A 256 6.13 -10.17 -21.87
N LEU A 257 6.81 -10.41 -20.75
CA LEU A 257 6.65 -9.66 -19.49
C LEU A 257 7.33 -8.28 -19.52
N ARG A 258 8.42 -8.13 -20.28
CA ARG A 258 9.26 -6.93 -20.28
C ARG A 258 8.51 -5.63 -20.53
N PRO A 259 7.62 -5.49 -21.53
CA PRO A 259 6.87 -4.25 -21.74
C PRO A 259 6.00 -3.88 -20.54
N THR A 260 5.30 -4.86 -19.95
CA THR A 260 4.43 -4.67 -18.79
C THR A 260 5.25 -4.21 -17.58
N LEU A 261 6.37 -4.86 -17.29
CA LEU A 261 7.24 -4.46 -16.19
C LEU A 261 7.84 -3.07 -16.38
N LYS A 262 8.24 -2.69 -17.61
CA LYS A 262 8.69 -1.32 -17.91
C LYS A 262 7.61 -0.28 -17.60
N LEU A 263 6.37 -0.53 -18.02
CA LEU A 263 5.24 0.35 -17.72
C LEU A 263 4.98 0.45 -16.22
N GLN A 264 5.02 -0.67 -15.49
CA GLN A 264 4.80 -0.72 -14.05
C GLN A 264 5.91 -0.01 -13.27
N MET A 265 7.18 -0.17 -13.67
CA MET A 265 8.30 0.52 -13.04
C MET A 265 8.25 2.03 -13.30
N LYS A 266 7.88 2.44 -14.52
CA LYS A 266 7.66 3.84 -14.87
C LYS A 266 6.51 4.45 -14.06
N LEU A 267 5.39 3.73 -13.92
CA LEU A 267 4.25 4.16 -13.13
C LEU A 267 4.64 4.32 -11.66
N TRP A 268 5.33 3.34 -11.08
CA TRP A 268 5.83 3.44 -9.71
C TRP A 268 6.72 4.67 -9.51
N TRP A 269 7.65 4.93 -10.44
CA TRP A 269 8.53 6.09 -10.36
C TRP A 269 7.76 7.42 -10.42
N ASP A 270 6.71 7.48 -11.24
CA ASP A 270 5.86 8.66 -11.34
C ASP A 270 4.97 8.87 -10.10
N LEU A 271 4.69 7.79 -9.36
CA LEU A 271 3.96 7.82 -8.08
C LEU A 271 4.82 8.22 -6.89
N VAL A 272 6.12 7.94 -6.94
CA VAL A 272 7.02 8.16 -5.80
C VAL A 272 6.99 9.62 -5.36
N SER A 273 6.76 9.83 -4.06
CA SER A 273 6.80 11.14 -3.43
C SER A 273 8.22 11.53 -2.99
N ASP A 274 8.38 12.79 -2.61
CA ASP A 274 9.60 13.32 -1.98
C ASP A 274 9.90 12.71 -0.59
N GLN A 275 9.03 11.83 -0.10
CA GLN A 275 9.19 11.09 1.16
C GLN A 275 9.53 9.60 0.94
N GLY A 276 9.73 9.18 -0.31
CA GLY A 276 9.98 7.77 -0.64
C GLY A 276 8.74 6.89 -0.61
N TYR A 277 7.55 7.49 -0.61
CA TYR A 277 6.27 6.77 -0.67
C TYR A 277 5.90 6.51 -2.13
N GLY A 278 5.72 5.25 -2.49
CA GLY A 278 5.35 4.84 -3.84
C GLY A 278 3.83 4.73 -4.04
N TYR A 279 3.30 3.52 -3.91
CA TYR A 279 1.85 3.30 -4.05
C TYR A 279 1.07 3.97 -2.93
N ASN A 280 0.21 4.91 -3.27
CA ASN A 280 -0.59 5.71 -2.33
C ASN A 280 -2.10 5.44 -2.42
N TRP A 281 -2.54 4.55 -3.31
CA TRP A 281 -3.91 4.01 -3.36
C TRP A 281 -3.88 2.48 -3.44
N GLY A 282 -5.05 1.82 -3.29
CA GLY A 282 -5.18 0.37 -3.30
C GLY A 282 -5.13 -0.25 -1.92
N ARG A 283 -4.82 -1.54 -1.88
CA ARG A 283 -4.75 -2.32 -0.64
C ARG A 283 -3.38 -2.30 0.01
N SER A 284 -3.35 -2.57 1.32
CA SER A 284 -2.12 -2.81 2.08
C SER A 284 -1.12 -1.66 1.98
N LEU A 285 -1.61 -0.46 2.19
CA LEU A 285 -0.83 0.78 2.19
C LEU A 285 -0.13 1.01 3.56
N GLY A 286 0.34 2.20 3.82
CA GLY A 286 1.08 2.53 5.02
C GLY A 286 2.49 1.93 4.99
N LEU A 287 2.92 1.27 6.06
CA LEU A 287 4.23 0.62 6.15
C LEU A 287 4.54 -0.24 4.93
N VAL A 288 3.56 -1.00 4.45
CA VAL A 288 3.77 -1.95 3.35
C VAL A 288 4.13 -1.24 2.04
N SER A 289 3.63 -0.02 1.79
CA SER A 289 4.05 0.78 0.62
C SER A 289 5.51 1.22 0.67
N TYR A 290 6.02 1.56 1.86
CA TYR A 290 7.45 1.84 2.03
C TYR A 290 8.31 0.59 1.83
N LEU A 291 7.87 -0.55 2.38
CA LEU A 291 8.54 -1.83 2.18
C LEU A 291 8.58 -2.23 0.70
N ASP A 292 7.49 -2.02 -0.02
CA ASP A 292 7.42 -2.26 -1.46
C ASP A 292 8.38 -1.35 -2.24
N THR A 293 8.54 -0.10 -1.81
CA THR A 293 9.56 0.81 -2.36
C THR A 293 10.97 0.23 -2.22
N LEU A 294 11.31 -0.36 -1.06
CA LEU A 294 12.61 -1.02 -0.88
C LEU A 294 12.78 -2.21 -1.84
N GLU A 295 11.75 -3.05 -1.96
CA GLU A 295 11.79 -4.24 -2.84
C GLU A 295 11.85 -3.86 -4.32
N ILE A 296 11.14 -2.80 -4.75
CA ILE A 296 11.19 -2.30 -6.14
C ILE A 296 12.57 -1.71 -6.43
N ALA A 297 13.12 -0.90 -5.54
CA ALA A 297 14.45 -0.33 -5.72
C ALA A 297 15.52 -1.43 -5.85
N ALA A 298 15.43 -2.50 -5.04
CA ALA A 298 16.31 -3.67 -5.15
C ALA A 298 16.14 -4.38 -6.50
N PHE A 299 14.91 -4.59 -6.95
CA PHE A 299 14.62 -5.18 -8.26
C PHE A 299 15.19 -4.33 -9.41
N LEU A 300 15.05 -3.01 -9.35
CA LEU A 300 15.58 -2.07 -10.34
C LEU A 300 17.13 -2.04 -10.34
N ALA A 301 17.74 -2.19 -9.17
CA ALA A 301 19.18 -2.32 -9.07
C ALA A 301 19.68 -3.58 -9.80
N GLU A 302 19.02 -4.73 -9.55
CA GLU A 302 19.35 -6.01 -10.21
C GLU A 302 19.04 -6.05 -11.71
N ASN A 303 18.07 -5.24 -12.19
CA ASN A 303 17.57 -5.28 -13.56
C ASN A 303 17.65 -3.88 -14.22
N PRO A 304 18.84 -3.45 -14.69
CA PRO A 304 19.07 -2.11 -15.22
C PRO A 304 18.14 -1.72 -16.38
N GLU A 305 17.67 -2.69 -17.15
CA GLU A 305 16.75 -2.47 -18.29
C GLU A 305 15.38 -1.91 -17.89
N PHE A 306 15.00 -2.02 -16.61
CA PHE A 306 13.74 -1.50 -16.07
C PHE A 306 13.88 -0.17 -15.33
N ARG A 307 15.09 0.34 -15.15
CA ARG A 307 15.34 1.57 -14.41
C ARG A 307 14.67 2.77 -15.10
N PRO A 308 13.70 3.43 -14.46
CA PRO A 308 13.07 4.64 -15.01
C PRO A 308 13.91 5.91 -14.77
N ALA A 309 14.97 5.81 -13.96
CA ALA A 309 15.85 6.89 -13.55
C ALA A 309 17.27 6.35 -13.25
N PRO A 310 18.27 7.23 -13.09
CA PRO A 310 19.60 6.85 -12.63
C PRO A 310 19.59 6.10 -11.30
N LEU A 311 20.54 5.16 -11.13
CA LEU A 311 20.59 4.32 -9.91
C LEU A 311 20.79 5.15 -8.64
N GLU A 312 21.52 6.26 -8.71
CA GLU A 312 21.69 7.18 -7.58
C GLU A 312 20.38 7.81 -7.11
N ASP A 313 19.47 8.16 -8.01
CA ASP A 313 18.16 8.72 -7.64
C ASP A 313 17.25 7.62 -7.05
N ILE A 314 17.31 6.40 -7.60
CA ILE A 314 16.63 5.22 -7.03
C ILE A 314 17.15 4.93 -5.62
N ALA A 315 18.46 5.06 -5.41
CA ALA A 315 19.07 4.89 -4.09
C ALA A 315 18.64 6.00 -3.11
N GLY A 316 18.47 7.21 -3.59
CA GLY A 316 17.89 8.30 -2.79
C GLY A 316 16.48 7.99 -2.31
N ILE A 317 15.62 7.46 -3.19
CA ILE A 317 14.26 7.02 -2.84
C ILE A 317 14.28 5.86 -1.85
N TYR A 318 15.13 4.85 -2.06
CA TYR A 318 15.33 3.76 -1.10
C TYR A 318 15.63 4.30 0.30
N ARG A 319 16.58 5.23 0.40
CA ARG A 319 16.96 5.85 1.67
C ARG A 319 15.82 6.64 2.32
N LEU A 320 15.04 7.40 1.54
CA LEU A 320 13.87 8.14 2.05
C LEU A 320 12.84 7.17 2.63
N ALA A 321 12.50 6.10 1.91
CA ALA A 321 11.59 5.07 2.40
C ALA A 321 12.11 4.41 3.68
N TRP A 322 13.40 4.08 3.72
CA TRP A 322 14.05 3.53 4.90
C TRP A 322 13.96 4.47 6.11
N ASN A 323 14.22 5.75 5.94
CA ASN A 323 14.13 6.74 7.02
C ASN A 323 12.70 6.83 7.58
N TRP A 324 11.69 6.79 6.71
CA TRP A 324 10.30 6.82 7.13
C TRP A 324 9.89 5.55 7.89
N ILE A 325 10.34 4.37 7.44
CA ILE A 325 10.10 3.11 8.15
C ILE A 325 10.67 3.21 9.57
N ARG A 326 11.94 3.56 9.69
CA ARG A 326 12.63 3.63 10.97
C ARG A 326 12.02 4.65 11.93
N ALA A 327 11.70 5.85 11.44
CA ALA A 327 11.24 6.94 12.27
C ALA A 327 9.73 6.92 12.57
N GLY A 328 8.94 6.26 11.72
CA GLY A 328 7.48 6.33 11.79
C GLY A 328 6.78 5.05 12.24
N TYR A 329 7.42 3.89 12.10
CA TYR A 329 6.74 2.61 12.30
C TYR A 329 7.36 1.71 13.37
N ILE A 330 8.44 2.13 14.03
CA ILE A 330 9.01 1.41 15.16
C ILE A 330 8.45 1.97 16.45
N ASP A 331 7.91 1.10 17.29
CA ASP A 331 7.38 1.45 18.60
C ASP A 331 8.44 1.29 19.72
N GLU A 332 8.05 1.64 20.93
CA GLU A 332 8.89 1.55 22.13
C GLU A 332 9.31 0.12 22.50
N ARG A 333 8.58 -0.89 22.01
CA ARG A 333 8.90 -2.32 22.18
C ARG A 333 9.89 -2.81 21.12
N HIS A 334 10.42 -1.92 20.27
CA HIS A 334 11.23 -2.27 19.09
C HIS A 334 10.50 -3.19 18.10
N THR A 335 9.18 -3.05 17.99
CA THR A 335 8.36 -3.77 17.02
C THR A 335 7.79 -2.82 15.99
N PHE A 336 7.35 -3.37 14.86
CA PHE A 336 6.64 -2.56 13.88
C PHE A 336 5.22 -2.27 14.35
N ASN A 337 4.91 -1.01 14.59
CA ASN A 337 3.55 -0.56 14.72
C ASN A 337 2.94 -0.38 13.33
N ILE A 338 2.59 -1.49 12.70
CA ILE A 338 2.00 -1.53 11.36
C ILE A 338 0.66 -0.79 11.27
N PHE A 339 0.05 -0.48 12.41
CA PHE A 339 -1.23 0.19 12.51
C PHE A 339 -1.11 1.67 12.86
N ALA A 340 0.10 2.17 13.11
CA ALA A 340 0.33 3.56 13.51
C ALA A 340 -0.29 4.58 12.55
N TYR A 341 -0.23 4.27 11.25
CA TYR A 341 -0.73 5.12 10.18
C TYR A 341 -1.82 4.45 9.34
N GLY A 342 -2.52 3.49 9.91
CA GLY A 342 -3.54 2.75 9.20
C GLY A 342 -2.99 1.74 8.21
N ARG A 343 -3.90 0.99 7.63
CA ARG A 343 -3.67 0.09 6.52
C ARG A 343 -4.89 0.15 5.62
N GLY A 344 -4.75 0.05 4.30
CA GLY A 344 -5.83 0.16 3.32
C GLY A 344 -7.00 -0.84 3.48
N ASN A 345 -6.97 -1.70 4.50
CA ASN A 345 -8.09 -2.56 4.88
C ASN A 345 -8.08 -2.84 6.38
N TYR A 346 -9.05 -2.31 7.08
CA TYR A 346 -9.21 -2.47 8.53
C TYR A 346 -9.39 -3.94 8.96
N ALA A 347 -9.93 -4.80 8.10
CA ALA A 347 -10.13 -6.23 8.37
C ALA A 347 -8.82 -7.01 8.58
N TYR A 348 -7.68 -6.46 8.17
CA TYR A 348 -6.37 -7.06 8.41
C TYR A 348 -5.79 -6.76 9.79
N ILE A 349 -6.42 -5.89 10.58
CA ILE A 349 -5.98 -5.57 11.94
C ILE A 349 -6.51 -6.64 12.88
N SER A 350 -5.67 -7.60 13.24
CA SER A 350 -5.98 -8.62 14.23
C SER A 350 -4.73 -9.03 15.02
N PRO A 351 -4.86 -9.44 16.28
CA PRO A 351 -3.73 -9.93 17.08
C PRO A 351 -2.96 -11.07 16.41
N GLN A 352 -3.66 -11.98 15.71
CA GLN A 352 -3.07 -13.12 14.99
C GLN A 352 -2.20 -12.69 13.81
N ARG A 353 -2.42 -11.48 13.28
CA ARG A 353 -1.65 -10.95 12.15
C ARG A 353 -0.55 -9.99 12.55
N GLU A 354 -0.54 -9.51 13.77
CA GLU A 354 0.45 -8.52 14.22
C GLU A 354 1.88 -9.05 14.06
N PHE A 355 2.24 -10.14 14.72
CA PHE A 355 3.57 -10.71 14.63
C PHE A 355 3.91 -11.22 13.22
N GLN A 356 2.94 -11.77 12.51
CA GLN A 356 3.10 -12.12 11.10
C GLN A 356 3.53 -10.91 10.26
N GLN A 357 2.92 -9.74 10.47
CA GLN A 357 3.28 -8.52 9.74
C GLN A 357 4.65 -7.98 10.19
N ILE A 358 4.97 -8.08 11.47
CA ILE A 358 6.29 -7.73 12.00
C ILE A 358 7.37 -8.58 11.32
N ALA A 359 7.23 -9.91 11.34
CA ALA A 359 8.17 -10.83 10.71
C ALA A 359 8.29 -10.60 9.20
N THR A 360 7.16 -10.37 8.50
CA THR A 360 7.14 -10.06 7.07
C THR A 360 7.85 -8.74 6.77
N SER A 361 7.67 -7.72 7.62
CA SER A 361 8.34 -6.43 7.45
C SER A 361 9.85 -6.55 7.60
N PHE A 362 10.33 -7.24 8.62
CA PHE A 362 11.76 -7.52 8.76
C PHE A 362 12.31 -8.31 7.56
N ALA A 363 11.59 -9.33 7.10
CA ALA A 363 12.01 -10.13 5.95
C ALA A 363 12.13 -9.27 4.68
N LYS A 364 11.18 -8.38 4.41
CA LYS A 364 11.23 -7.48 3.26
C LYS A 364 12.40 -6.49 3.34
N ILE A 365 12.64 -5.93 4.52
CA ILE A 365 13.76 -4.99 4.73
C ILE A 365 15.09 -5.70 4.47
N ILE A 366 15.37 -6.81 5.16
CA ILE A 366 16.70 -7.43 5.15
C ILE A 366 17.05 -7.97 3.76
N VAL A 367 16.09 -8.62 3.09
CA VAL A 367 16.32 -9.19 1.75
C VAL A 367 16.47 -8.12 0.68
N ALA A 368 15.62 -7.08 0.72
CA ALA A 368 15.76 -5.95 -0.20
C ALA A 368 17.09 -5.23 0.01
N HIS A 369 17.48 -5.04 1.28
CA HIS A 369 18.72 -4.36 1.63
C HIS A 369 19.97 -5.11 1.14
N ASP A 370 20.04 -6.42 1.41
CA ASP A 370 21.20 -7.23 0.99
C ASP A 370 21.39 -7.17 -0.53
N SER A 371 20.32 -7.45 -1.27
CA SER A 371 20.35 -7.39 -2.74
C SER A 371 20.74 -6.00 -3.25
N PHE A 372 20.11 -4.94 -2.70
CA PHE A 372 20.35 -3.57 -3.12
C PHE A 372 21.78 -3.10 -2.88
N ILE A 373 22.30 -3.29 -1.66
CA ILE A 373 23.66 -2.87 -1.30
C ILE A 373 24.72 -3.60 -2.14
N ARG A 374 24.56 -4.90 -2.34
CA ARG A 374 25.46 -5.69 -3.16
C ARG A 374 25.59 -5.11 -4.58
N ILE A 375 24.49 -4.65 -5.18
CA ILE A 375 24.53 -4.03 -6.50
C ILE A 375 25.14 -2.63 -6.44
N LEU A 376 24.81 -1.80 -5.45
CA LEU A 376 25.45 -0.49 -5.29
C LEU A 376 26.98 -0.61 -5.17
N GLU A 377 27.46 -1.59 -4.41
CA GLU A 377 28.90 -1.87 -4.27
C GLU A 377 29.51 -2.36 -5.59
N ALA A 378 28.82 -3.26 -6.32
CA ALA A 378 29.28 -3.77 -7.63
C ALA A 378 29.34 -2.66 -8.69
N GLU A 379 28.38 -1.76 -8.72
CA GLU A 379 28.35 -0.59 -9.62
C GLU A 379 29.20 0.59 -9.10
N LYS A 380 29.87 0.43 -7.95
CA LYS A 380 30.74 1.44 -7.32
C LYS A 380 30.01 2.75 -6.99
N LEU A 381 28.72 2.68 -6.69
CA LEU A 381 27.96 3.84 -6.23
C LEU A 381 28.31 4.12 -4.78
N THR A 382 29.18 5.09 -4.54
CA THR A 382 29.67 5.43 -3.19
C THR A 382 28.89 6.53 -2.49
N LYS A 383 28.09 7.31 -3.24
CA LYS A 383 27.33 8.45 -2.73
C LYS A 383 25.86 8.36 -3.12
N ILE A 384 24.99 8.50 -2.16
CA ILE A 384 23.52 8.45 -2.31
C ILE A 384 22.98 9.85 -2.00
N PRO A 385 22.20 10.48 -2.91
CA PRO A 385 21.64 11.80 -2.66
C PRO A 385 20.64 11.77 -1.49
N VAL A 386 20.65 12.80 -0.67
CA VAL A 386 19.67 13.01 0.40
C VAL A 386 18.31 13.38 -0.20
N GLN A 387 18.33 14.15 -1.28
CA GLN A 387 17.16 14.52 -2.08
C GLN A 387 17.34 13.99 -3.50
N PRO A 388 16.64 12.92 -3.90
CA PRO A 388 16.68 12.41 -5.26
C PRO A 388 16.02 13.39 -6.24
N LYS A 389 16.45 13.38 -7.49
CA LYS A 389 15.88 14.21 -8.54
C LYS A 389 14.58 13.57 -9.04
N LEU A 390 13.46 14.15 -8.69
CA LEU A 390 12.14 13.73 -9.14
C LEU A 390 11.61 14.71 -10.19
N ALA A 391 11.48 14.25 -11.43
CA ALA A 391 10.91 15.06 -12.50
C ALA A 391 9.43 15.39 -12.25
N ASN A 392 8.96 16.52 -12.74
CA ASN A 392 7.54 16.84 -12.75
C ASN A 392 6.78 15.84 -13.63
N VAL A 393 5.60 15.45 -13.18
CA VAL A 393 4.68 14.54 -13.87
C VAL A 393 3.29 15.11 -13.79
N ALA A 394 2.59 15.15 -14.91
CA ALA A 394 1.15 15.39 -14.98
C ALA A 394 0.62 14.57 -16.17
N ARG A 395 0.06 13.40 -15.90
CA ARG A 395 -0.43 12.50 -16.93
C ARG A 395 -1.50 11.57 -16.41
N PHE A 396 -2.29 11.03 -17.30
CA PHE A 396 -3.25 9.97 -17.00
C PHE A 396 -2.75 8.64 -17.58
N GLU A 397 -2.79 7.58 -16.77
CA GLU A 397 -2.46 6.22 -17.19
C GLU A 397 -3.71 5.34 -17.13
N PHE A 398 -4.07 4.75 -18.26
CA PHE A 398 -5.12 3.75 -18.30
C PHE A 398 -4.55 2.36 -18.05
N PHE A 399 -5.09 1.65 -17.08
CA PHE A 399 -4.76 0.25 -16.82
C PHE A 399 -5.54 -0.68 -17.74
N ARG A 400 -6.75 -0.27 -18.12
CA ARG A 400 -7.64 -1.03 -18.97
C ARG A 400 -8.47 -0.12 -19.84
N LYS A 401 -8.59 -0.49 -21.13
CA LYS A 401 -9.44 0.18 -22.12
C LYS A 401 -10.33 -0.79 -22.91
N SER A 402 -10.29 -2.10 -22.57
CA SER A 402 -11.02 -3.14 -23.30
C SER A 402 -12.37 -3.44 -22.65
N ASP A 403 -13.27 -4.09 -23.40
CA ASP A 403 -14.56 -4.61 -22.95
C ASP A 403 -15.56 -3.57 -22.43
N GLY A 404 -15.48 -2.34 -22.96
CA GLY A 404 -16.35 -1.25 -22.51
C GLY A 404 -16.04 -0.71 -21.12
N MET A 405 -15.05 -1.26 -20.42
CA MET A 405 -14.56 -0.76 -19.13
C MET A 405 -13.26 0.03 -19.30
N GLN A 406 -13.17 1.11 -18.53
CA GLN A 406 -11.97 1.91 -18.39
C GLN A 406 -11.61 2.01 -16.89
N SER A 407 -10.35 1.80 -16.58
CA SER A 407 -9.79 2.07 -15.25
C SER A 407 -8.43 2.70 -15.43
N GLY A 408 -8.12 3.69 -14.61
CA GLY A 408 -6.84 4.37 -14.70
C GLY A 408 -6.61 5.29 -13.52
N VAL A 409 -5.49 5.99 -13.57
CA VAL A 409 -5.07 6.93 -12.54
C VAL A 409 -4.53 8.20 -13.16
N TRP A 410 -4.95 9.33 -12.61
CA TRP A 410 -4.33 10.62 -12.89
C TRP A 410 -3.18 10.84 -11.91
N LEU A 411 -1.98 10.93 -12.45
CA LEU A 411 -0.72 11.07 -11.73
C LEU A 411 -0.24 12.51 -11.81
N VAL A 412 0.03 13.10 -10.67
CA VAL A 412 0.57 14.46 -10.57
C VAL A 412 1.70 14.51 -9.56
N ARG A 413 2.85 14.99 -10.01
CA ARG A 413 3.95 15.49 -9.19
C ARG A 413 4.45 16.76 -9.84
N GLN A 414 3.99 17.92 -9.38
CA GLN A 414 4.31 19.23 -9.94
C GLN A 414 4.41 20.27 -8.83
N GLY A 415 5.56 20.89 -8.70
CA GLY A 415 5.82 21.82 -7.61
C GLY A 415 5.62 21.14 -6.26
N LYS A 416 4.65 21.61 -5.47
CA LYS A 416 4.30 21.05 -4.15
C LYS A 416 3.20 20.00 -4.21
N LEU A 417 2.50 19.87 -5.34
CA LEU A 417 1.45 18.87 -5.53
C LEU A 417 2.06 17.52 -5.85
N SER A 418 1.66 16.49 -5.10
CA SER A 418 1.95 15.09 -5.41
C SER A 418 0.73 14.26 -5.02
N PHE A 419 0.11 13.59 -5.99
CA PHE A 419 -1.03 12.71 -5.73
C PHE A 419 -1.26 11.73 -6.88
N ALA A 420 -2.05 10.69 -6.58
CA ALA A 420 -2.69 9.82 -7.57
C ALA A 420 -4.20 9.86 -7.35
N LEU A 421 -4.96 10.04 -8.43
CA LEU A 421 -6.41 10.06 -8.42
C LEU A 421 -6.93 8.92 -9.29
N PRO A 422 -7.31 7.76 -8.70
CA PRO A 422 -7.85 6.63 -9.44
C PRO A 422 -9.29 6.87 -9.84
N VAL A 423 -9.66 6.38 -11.02
CA VAL A 423 -11.03 6.41 -11.54
C VAL A 423 -11.35 5.16 -12.34
N THR A 424 -12.62 4.75 -12.36
CA THR A 424 -13.07 3.57 -13.11
C THR A 424 -14.50 3.70 -13.58
N THR A 425 -14.81 3.14 -14.77
CA THR A 425 -16.18 2.88 -15.20
C THR A 425 -16.71 1.54 -14.69
N GLY A 426 -15.85 0.73 -14.06
CA GLY A 426 -16.22 -0.53 -13.42
C GLY A 426 -17.08 -0.32 -12.18
N THR A 427 -17.90 -1.31 -11.86
CA THR A 427 -18.86 -1.27 -10.73
C THR A 427 -18.60 -2.36 -9.72
N ARG A 428 -17.36 -2.83 -9.63
CA ARG A 428 -17.01 -3.97 -8.80
C ARG A 428 -17.02 -3.64 -7.29
N PRO A 429 -17.34 -4.64 -6.45
CA PRO A 429 -17.21 -4.55 -4.99
C PRO A 429 -15.76 -4.37 -4.49
N GLY A 430 -15.61 -3.74 -3.33
CA GLY A 430 -14.32 -3.61 -2.65
C GLY A 430 -13.46 -2.46 -3.13
N ILE A 431 -14.05 -1.39 -3.54
CA ILE A 431 -13.51 -0.32 -4.37
C ILE A 431 -13.03 0.90 -3.57
N ALA A 432 -12.59 0.73 -2.35
CA ALA A 432 -11.82 1.76 -1.66
C ALA A 432 -10.65 2.25 -2.53
N ASP A 433 -10.16 1.38 -3.43
CA ASP A 433 -9.05 1.66 -4.33
C ASP A 433 -9.38 2.66 -5.44
N TYR A 434 -10.66 2.86 -5.76
CA TYR A 434 -11.11 3.73 -6.85
C TYR A 434 -12.05 4.87 -6.41
N LEU A 435 -12.01 5.21 -5.14
CA LEU A 435 -12.59 6.48 -4.71
C LEU A 435 -11.86 7.61 -5.45
N SER A 436 -12.62 8.44 -6.19
CA SER A 436 -12.08 9.54 -7.00
C SER A 436 -11.60 10.69 -6.10
N ALA A 437 -10.52 10.42 -5.35
CA ALA A 437 -9.89 11.33 -4.43
C ALA A 437 -8.38 11.38 -4.65
N PRO A 438 -7.68 12.50 -4.33
CA PRO A 438 -6.27 12.70 -4.60
C PRO A 438 -5.40 12.03 -3.52
N TYR A 439 -5.23 10.72 -3.60
CA TYR A 439 -4.37 9.96 -2.68
C TYR A 439 -2.92 10.43 -2.73
N GLY A 440 -2.34 10.69 -1.57
CA GLY A 440 -0.98 11.22 -1.44
C GLY A 440 -0.89 12.74 -1.45
N LEU A 441 -2.01 13.46 -1.63
CA LEU A 441 -2.03 14.91 -1.43
C LEU A 441 -1.71 15.23 0.03
N LYS A 442 -0.71 16.07 0.27
CA LYS A 442 -0.30 16.48 1.63
C LYS A 442 -1.49 17.04 2.40
N GLY A 443 -1.66 16.55 3.63
CA GLY A 443 -2.78 16.94 4.49
C GLY A 443 -4.10 16.23 4.22
N PHE A 444 -4.18 15.35 3.22
CA PHE A 444 -5.35 14.52 2.93
C PHE A 444 -5.07 13.04 3.16
N ALA A 445 -6.01 12.33 3.78
CA ALA A 445 -5.98 10.87 3.84
C ALA A 445 -7.41 10.31 3.79
N ALA A 446 -7.68 9.43 2.84
CA ALA A 446 -8.96 8.74 2.77
C ALA A 446 -9.09 7.74 3.93
N PRO A 447 -10.22 7.69 4.65
CA PRO A 447 -10.54 6.62 5.59
C PRO A 447 -10.54 5.25 4.90
N VAL A 448 -10.23 4.20 5.67
CA VAL A 448 -10.27 2.83 5.16
C VAL A 448 -11.71 2.30 4.97
N GLU A 449 -12.69 2.99 5.49
CA GLU A 449 -14.12 2.63 5.36
C GLU A 449 -14.79 3.50 4.29
N MET A 450 -15.28 2.86 3.24
CA MET A 450 -15.93 3.52 2.09
C MET A 450 -17.28 4.19 2.38
N VAL A 451 -17.91 3.84 3.50
CA VAL A 451 -19.21 4.39 3.90
C VAL A 451 -19.14 5.85 4.38
N TYR A 452 -17.95 6.44 4.40
CA TYR A 452 -17.74 7.82 4.80
C TYR A 452 -17.57 8.73 3.57
N PRO A 453 -18.22 9.91 3.53
CA PRO A 453 -18.22 10.80 2.37
C PRO A 453 -16.89 11.56 2.22
N SER A 454 -15.81 10.83 1.95
CA SER A 454 -14.45 11.37 1.82
C SER A 454 -14.25 12.01 0.45
N MET A 455 -14.22 13.34 0.38
CA MET A 455 -14.03 14.14 -0.83
C MET A 455 -15.11 14.00 -1.90
N VAL A 456 -15.93 12.96 -1.85
CA VAL A 456 -17.04 12.70 -2.77
C VAL A 456 -18.34 12.87 -2.01
N PRO A 457 -19.24 13.79 -2.41
CA PRO A 457 -20.46 14.04 -1.69
C PRO A 457 -21.40 12.83 -1.63
N PHE A 458 -22.01 12.66 -0.48
CA PHE A 458 -23.19 11.85 -0.30
C PHE A 458 -24.43 12.72 -0.46
N ILE A 459 -25.43 12.21 -1.16
CA ILE A 459 -26.68 12.91 -1.42
C ILE A 459 -27.85 12.05 -0.92
N GLU A 460 -28.52 12.50 0.16
CA GLU A 460 -29.75 11.90 0.65
C GLU A 460 -30.95 12.56 -0.04
N LEU A 461 -31.76 11.76 -0.70
CA LEU A 461 -32.98 12.23 -1.36
C LEU A 461 -34.19 12.17 -0.41
N GLU A 462 -35.33 12.71 -0.85
CA GLU A 462 -36.57 12.77 -0.05
C GLU A 462 -37.07 11.37 0.36
N ASP A 463 -36.80 10.33 -0.43
CA ASP A 463 -37.12 8.93 -0.13
C ASP A 463 -36.23 8.30 0.97
N GLY A 464 -35.29 9.05 1.54
CA GLY A 464 -34.38 8.62 2.59
C GLY A 464 -33.18 7.80 2.08
N LYS A 465 -33.05 7.56 0.78
CA LYS A 465 -31.92 6.86 0.22
C LYS A 465 -30.75 7.79 0.00
N THR A 466 -29.55 7.29 0.30
CA THR A 466 -28.30 8.03 0.14
C THR A 466 -27.50 7.49 -1.03
N TYR A 467 -27.09 8.37 -1.92
CA TYR A 467 -26.35 8.05 -3.14
C TYR A 467 -24.97 8.68 -3.15
N VAL A 468 -24.03 8.04 -3.84
CA VAL A 468 -22.64 8.48 -4.01
C VAL A 468 -22.14 8.21 -5.42
N ALA A 469 -21.47 9.21 -6.02
CA ALA A 469 -20.81 9.10 -7.34
C ALA A 469 -19.32 8.80 -7.15
N SER A 470 -18.96 7.58 -6.79
CA SER A 470 -17.57 7.19 -6.50
C SER A 470 -16.93 6.39 -7.63
N GLU A 471 -17.37 5.17 -7.82
CA GLU A 471 -16.96 4.27 -8.91
C GLU A 471 -18.10 4.08 -9.91
N GLY A 472 -17.84 3.38 -11.02
CA GLY A 472 -18.85 3.15 -12.05
C GLY A 472 -19.20 4.42 -12.82
N SER A 473 -18.20 5.28 -13.08
CA SER A 473 -18.40 6.45 -13.92
C SER A 473 -18.88 6.07 -15.32
N THR A 474 -19.63 6.97 -15.94
CA THR A 474 -20.11 6.78 -17.33
C THR A 474 -19.06 7.20 -18.36
N LEU A 475 -18.15 8.11 -17.95
CA LEU A 475 -17.16 8.72 -18.82
C LEU A 475 -15.93 9.11 -18.02
N ILE A 476 -14.75 8.90 -18.61
CA ILE A 476 -13.45 9.35 -18.11
C ILE A 476 -12.73 10.03 -19.28
N GLU A 477 -12.49 11.33 -19.18
CA GLU A 477 -11.81 12.14 -20.20
C GLU A 477 -10.62 12.89 -19.59
N PRO A 478 -9.39 12.36 -19.72
CA PRO A 478 -8.20 13.10 -19.37
C PRO A 478 -7.94 14.25 -20.34
N GLY A 479 -7.53 15.41 -19.83
CA GLY A 479 -7.03 16.49 -20.67
C GLY A 479 -5.76 16.11 -21.42
N ALA A 480 -5.62 16.57 -22.66
CA ALA A 480 -4.48 16.22 -23.52
C ALA A 480 -3.13 16.69 -22.95
N ASP A 481 -3.13 17.74 -22.13
CA ASP A 481 -1.94 18.28 -21.45
C ASP A 481 -1.63 17.59 -20.12
N GLY A 482 -2.43 16.59 -19.72
CA GLY A 482 -2.33 15.89 -18.43
C GLY A 482 -2.71 16.74 -17.21
N ARG A 483 -3.21 17.97 -17.39
CA ARG A 483 -3.47 18.92 -16.30
C ARG A 483 -4.92 18.99 -15.86
N SER A 484 -5.78 18.19 -16.48
CA SER A 484 -7.20 18.10 -16.16
C SER A 484 -7.75 16.70 -16.35
N LEU A 485 -8.86 16.43 -15.66
CA LEU A 485 -9.58 15.18 -15.75
C LEU A 485 -11.07 15.47 -15.58
N ARG A 486 -11.88 15.06 -16.57
CA ARG A 486 -13.34 15.11 -16.50
C ARG A 486 -13.89 13.71 -16.28
N VAL A 487 -14.79 13.58 -15.30
CA VAL A 487 -15.45 12.31 -14.96
C VAL A 487 -16.95 12.55 -14.82
N VAL A 488 -17.77 11.66 -15.38
CA VAL A 488 -19.23 11.81 -15.36
C VAL A 488 -19.89 10.57 -14.79
N TRP A 489 -20.88 10.76 -13.92
CA TRP A 489 -21.73 9.70 -13.37
C TRP A 489 -23.21 9.98 -13.71
N LYS A 490 -23.84 9.07 -14.45
CA LYS A 490 -25.30 9.05 -14.71
C LYS A 490 -26.03 8.05 -13.82
N LYS A 491 -25.29 7.04 -13.32
CA LYS A 491 -25.77 6.05 -12.34
C LYS A 491 -24.90 6.11 -11.12
N TRP A 492 -25.47 5.95 -9.94
CA TRP A 492 -24.81 6.17 -8.67
C TRP A 492 -24.86 4.91 -7.80
N GLY A 493 -23.85 4.72 -6.95
CA GLY A 493 -23.93 3.76 -5.86
C GLY A 493 -24.95 4.23 -4.82
N GLN A 494 -25.63 3.30 -4.14
CA GLN A 494 -26.54 3.57 -3.04
C GLN A 494 -25.98 2.97 -1.76
N ILE A 495 -25.89 3.75 -0.71
CA ILE A 495 -25.41 3.28 0.60
C ILE A 495 -26.37 2.22 1.14
N GLY A 496 -25.82 1.07 1.55
CA GLY A 496 -26.60 -0.08 2.05
C GLY A 496 -27.13 -1.03 0.97
N SER A 497 -26.94 -0.73 -0.32
CA SER A 497 -27.21 -1.70 -1.40
C SER A 497 -26.08 -2.73 -1.55
N LYS A 498 -26.29 -3.74 -2.40
CA LYS A 498 -25.23 -4.67 -2.76
C LYS A 498 -24.10 -3.91 -3.45
N SER A 499 -22.89 -4.27 -3.09
CA SER A 499 -21.70 -3.70 -3.72
C SER A 499 -21.73 -3.94 -5.23
N GLY A 500 -21.44 -2.89 -6.02
CA GLY A 500 -21.48 -2.93 -7.48
C GLY A 500 -22.82 -2.55 -8.11
N GLU A 501 -23.93 -2.51 -7.38
CA GLU A 501 -25.22 -2.03 -7.90
C GLU A 501 -25.17 -0.53 -8.16
N ARG A 502 -25.81 -0.10 -9.27
CA ARG A 502 -25.89 1.31 -9.68
C ARG A 502 -27.31 1.69 -10.02
N PHE A 503 -27.71 2.85 -9.57
CA PHE A 503 -29.09 3.34 -9.61
C PHE A 503 -29.19 4.63 -10.41
N GLU A 504 -30.23 4.71 -11.24
CA GLU A 504 -30.67 5.95 -11.86
C GLU A 504 -31.56 6.72 -10.87
N ASN A 505 -30.96 7.69 -10.17
CA ASN A 505 -31.67 8.50 -9.19
C ASN A 505 -32.21 9.84 -9.76
N GLY A 506 -31.99 10.06 -11.03
CA GLY A 506 -32.38 11.29 -11.73
C GLY A 506 -31.33 12.40 -11.70
N LEU A 507 -30.17 12.17 -11.05
CA LEU A 507 -29.04 13.09 -11.02
C LEU A 507 -27.93 12.62 -11.98
N THR A 508 -27.30 13.59 -12.64
CA THR A 508 -26.01 13.43 -13.31
C THR A 508 -24.99 14.28 -12.57
N SER A 509 -23.86 13.69 -12.18
CA SER A 509 -22.71 14.40 -11.64
C SER A 509 -21.64 14.49 -12.73
N GLU A 510 -21.19 15.70 -13.02
CA GLU A 510 -20.00 15.97 -13.85
C GLU A 510 -18.94 16.63 -12.98
N VAL A 511 -17.80 15.99 -12.83
CA VAL A 511 -16.66 16.48 -12.06
C VAL A 511 -15.51 16.82 -12.99
N ASN A 512 -15.05 18.06 -12.90
CA ASN A 512 -13.90 18.57 -13.62
C ASN A 512 -12.78 18.89 -12.62
N TRP A 513 -11.73 18.09 -12.66
CA TRP A 513 -10.50 18.31 -11.90
C TRP A 513 -9.52 19.13 -12.75
N LYS A 514 -8.83 20.09 -12.12
CA LYS A 514 -7.86 20.96 -12.81
C LYS A 514 -6.68 21.30 -11.91
N LEU A 515 -5.49 21.35 -12.51
CA LEU A 515 -4.29 21.92 -11.89
C LEU A 515 -4.17 23.40 -12.24
N ASP A 516 -3.92 24.23 -11.23
CA ASP A 516 -3.66 25.66 -11.39
C ASP A 516 -2.53 26.08 -10.44
N GLY A 517 -1.29 26.11 -10.94
CA GLY A 517 -0.11 26.29 -10.11
C GLY A 517 0.03 25.21 -9.04
N ASN A 518 0.07 25.60 -7.76
CA ASN A 518 0.10 24.72 -6.59
C ASN A 518 -1.31 24.33 -6.09
N ARG A 519 -2.35 24.56 -6.89
CA ARG A 519 -3.73 24.29 -6.54
C ARG A 519 -4.29 23.13 -7.34
N LEU A 520 -4.97 22.24 -6.66
CA LEU A 520 -5.86 21.24 -7.23
C LEU A 520 -7.30 21.73 -7.03
N ILE A 521 -8.05 21.85 -8.10
CA ILE A 521 -9.43 22.34 -8.10
C ILE A 521 -10.34 21.21 -8.56
N ARG A 522 -11.38 20.92 -7.79
CA ARG A 522 -12.49 20.03 -8.12
C ARG A 522 -13.75 20.85 -8.31
N ASN A 523 -14.26 20.89 -9.52
CA ASN A 523 -15.53 21.51 -9.84
C ASN A 523 -16.56 20.43 -10.14
N GLU A 524 -17.71 20.47 -9.51
CA GLU A 524 -18.81 19.55 -9.77
C GLU A 524 -20.07 20.29 -10.19
N THR A 525 -20.69 19.80 -11.25
CA THR A 525 -22.00 20.22 -11.74
C THR A 525 -22.99 19.07 -11.56
N LEU A 526 -24.01 19.27 -10.78
CA LEU A 526 -25.15 18.37 -10.62
C LEU A 526 -26.28 18.83 -11.54
N THR A 527 -26.80 17.94 -12.39
CA THR A 527 -27.94 18.20 -13.27
C THR A 527 -29.05 17.21 -12.97
N ALA A 528 -30.29 17.67 -12.94
CA ALA A 528 -31.46 16.83 -12.72
C ALA A 528 -32.24 16.55 -13.98
N SER A 529 -32.62 15.29 -14.22
CA SER A 529 -33.51 14.87 -15.33
C SER A 529 -35.00 15.00 -15.00
N LYS A 530 -35.33 15.21 -13.71
CA LYS A 530 -36.65 15.46 -13.14
C LYS A 530 -36.50 16.39 -11.94
N ASP A 531 -37.58 16.93 -11.40
CA ASP A 531 -37.51 17.70 -10.17
C ASP A 531 -37.06 16.79 -9.02
N ILE A 532 -36.05 17.22 -8.26
CA ILE A 532 -35.42 16.45 -7.19
C ILE A 532 -35.32 17.31 -5.94
N LYS A 533 -35.81 16.77 -4.83
CA LYS A 533 -35.56 17.31 -3.51
C LYS A 533 -34.43 16.55 -2.85
N ILE A 534 -33.38 17.28 -2.48
CA ILE A 534 -32.21 16.78 -1.79
C ILE A 534 -32.38 17.14 -0.30
N LYS A 535 -32.68 16.15 0.52
CA LYS A 535 -32.84 16.30 1.96
C LYS A 535 -31.53 16.70 2.63
N ARG A 536 -30.44 16.10 2.18
CA ARG A 536 -29.09 16.41 2.66
C ARG A 536 -28.05 16.17 1.56
N TRP A 537 -27.14 17.11 1.42
CA TRP A 537 -25.88 16.99 0.69
C TRP A 537 -24.75 17.20 1.70
N TRP A 538 -23.75 16.30 1.70
CA TRP A 538 -22.60 16.49 2.58
C TRP A 538 -21.38 15.73 2.06
N PHE A 539 -20.20 16.25 2.38
CA PHE A 539 -18.93 15.53 2.26
C PHE A 539 -18.00 15.93 3.39
N ALA A 540 -16.95 15.14 3.58
CA ALA A 540 -15.87 15.46 4.48
C ALA A 540 -14.55 15.55 3.71
N PHE A 541 -13.65 16.38 4.21
CA PHE A 541 -12.25 16.37 3.89
C PHE A 541 -11.49 15.78 5.08
N PRO A 542 -11.19 14.47 5.06
CA PRO A 542 -10.41 13.83 6.10
C PRO A 542 -8.95 14.28 6.00
N SER A 543 -8.36 14.70 7.12
CA SER A 543 -7.04 15.30 7.13
C SER A 543 -6.07 14.60 8.06
N THR A 544 -4.81 14.47 7.63
CA THR A 544 -3.66 14.08 8.46
C THR A 544 -3.18 15.22 9.35
N ALA A 545 -3.74 16.43 9.20
CA ALA A 545 -3.40 17.59 10.01
C ALA A 545 -3.90 17.42 11.45
N ASP A 546 -3.10 17.88 12.40
CA ASP A 546 -3.44 17.92 13.82
C ASP A 546 -4.05 19.26 14.26
N ARG A 547 -3.97 20.29 13.39
CA ARG A 547 -4.51 21.63 13.61
C ARG A 547 -5.21 22.16 12.38
N ALA A 548 -6.30 22.89 12.61
CA ALA A 548 -7.00 23.63 11.57
C ALA A 548 -7.31 25.06 12.02
N THR A 549 -7.17 26.01 11.11
CA THR A 549 -7.48 27.44 11.35
C THR A 549 -8.37 27.96 10.24
N THR A 550 -9.52 28.49 10.58
CA THR A 550 -10.45 29.11 9.63
C THR A 550 -10.05 30.56 9.37
N GLN A 551 -10.07 30.96 8.12
CA GLN A 551 -9.86 32.33 7.66
C GLN A 551 -11.04 32.80 6.82
N PHE A 552 -11.39 34.08 6.97
CA PHE A 552 -12.42 34.73 6.16
C PHE A 552 -11.80 35.86 5.34
N ASN A 553 -12.15 35.90 4.06
CA ASN A 553 -11.87 37.04 3.19
C ASN A 553 -13.22 37.53 2.63
N GLY A 554 -13.80 38.53 3.27
CA GLY A 554 -15.19 38.88 3.05
C GLY A 554 -16.12 37.72 3.44
N ALA A 555 -16.98 37.30 2.52
CA ALA A 555 -17.86 36.15 2.69
C ALA A 555 -17.18 34.80 2.36
N ALA A 556 -15.99 34.81 1.77
CA ALA A 556 -15.29 33.58 1.39
C ALA A 556 -14.54 32.98 2.58
N ARG A 557 -14.90 31.76 2.92
CA ARG A 557 -14.23 30.95 3.94
C ARG A 557 -13.14 30.10 3.34
N SER A 558 -12.00 30.01 4.02
CA SER A 558 -10.97 29.00 3.77
C SER A 558 -10.46 28.43 5.07
N ASP A 559 -10.06 27.16 5.06
CA ASP A 559 -9.50 26.48 6.20
C ASP A 559 -8.04 26.10 5.90
N ILE A 560 -7.12 26.43 6.82
CA ILE A 560 -5.71 26.04 6.75
C ILE A 560 -5.53 24.86 7.68
N LEU A 561 -5.19 23.73 7.10
CA LEU A 561 -4.83 22.49 7.75
C LEU A 561 -3.33 22.42 7.92
N GLN A 562 -2.85 22.24 9.13
CA GLN A 562 -1.43 22.16 9.45
C GLN A 562 -1.14 20.84 10.17
N GLY A 563 -0.20 20.09 9.64
CA GLY A 563 0.26 18.82 10.19
C GLY A 563 1.74 18.58 9.90
N ARG A 564 2.19 17.38 10.21
CA ARG A 564 3.58 16.93 10.01
C ARG A 564 4.06 17.07 8.57
N GLU A 565 3.16 16.90 7.59
CA GLU A 565 3.50 16.92 6.15
C GLU A 565 3.57 18.33 5.56
N GLY A 566 3.19 19.36 6.31
CA GLY A 566 3.13 20.75 5.87
C GLY A 566 1.75 21.39 6.06
N LYS A 567 1.44 22.37 5.23
CA LYS A 567 0.18 23.11 5.29
C LYS A 567 -0.62 22.94 4.01
N LEU A 568 -1.93 22.73 4.17
CA LEU A 568 -2.89 22.69 3.08
C LEU A 568 -3.99 23.70 3.34
N LYS A 569 -4.26 24.56 2.37
CA LYS A 569 -5.42 25.46 2.39
C LYS A 569 -6.53 24.85 1.56
N THR A 570 -7.72 24.78 2.16
CA THR A 570 -8.93 24.33 1.46
C THR A 570 -9.97 25.44 1.43
N SER A 571 -10.75 25.51 0.37
CA SER A 571 -11.91 26.40 0.29
C SER A 571 -13.02 25.76 -0.54
N VAL A 572 -14.27 25.93 -0.09
CA VAL A 572 -15.46 25.45 -0.79
C VAL A 572 -16.30 26.64 -1.20
N VAL A 573 -16.74 26.63 -2.46
CA VAL A 573 -17.70 27.60 -3.01
C VAL A 573 -18.82 26.80 -3.65
N ALA A 574 -20.07 27.17 -3.37
CA ALA A 574 -21.25 26.51 -3.95
C ALA A 574 -22.30 27.53 -4.38
N SER A 575 -23.18 27.15 -5.31
CA SER A 575 -24.33 27.95 -5.74
C SER A 575 -25.48 27.95 -4.73
N TRP A 576 -25.27 27.35 -3.56
CA TRP A 576 -26.19 27.33 -2.41
C TRP A 576 -25.45 27.57 -1.10
N MET A 577 -26.16 27.76 -0.04
CA MET A 577 -25.57 27.92 1.29
C MET A 577 -25.00 26.58 1.78
N VAL A 578 -23.75 26.58 2.19
CA VAL A 578 -23.04 25.43 2.75
C VAL A 578 -22.63 25.73 4.18
N GLU A 579 -23.08 24.89 5.09
CA GLU A 579 -22.59 24.86 6.47
C GLU A 579 -21.28 24.08 6.51
N SER A 580 -20.38 24.46 7.41
CA SER A 580 -19.11 23.76 7.58
C SER A 580 -18.65 23.73 9.02
N SER A 581 -18.06 22.61 9.42
CA SER A 581 -17.49 22.38 10.76
C SER A 581 -16.11 21.73 10.66
N ILE A 582 -15.31 21.92 11.70
CA ILE A 582 -14.08 21.18 11.93
C ILE A 582 -14.37 20.21 13.06
N GLU A 583 -14.21 18.94 12.80
CA GLU A 583 -14.52 17.87 13.74
C GLU A 583 -13.25 17.11 14.11
N ALA A 584 -12.96 16.99 15.41
CA ALA A 584 -11.94 16.09 15.90
C ALA A 584 -12.44 14.65 15.81
N VAL A 585 -11.63 13.77 15.26
CA VAL A 585 -11.96 12.34 15.11
C VAL A 585 -11.36 11.59 16.28
N GLY A 586 -12.22 10.99 17.12
CA GLY A 586 -11.78 10.10 18.19
C GLY A 586 -11.21 8.78 17.67
N ASP A 587 -10.77 7.90 18.57
CA ASP A 587 -10.28 6.57 18.19
C ASP A 587 -11.41 5.71 17.63
N SER A 588 -11.48 5.65 16.32
CA SER A 588 -12.50 4.93 15.56
C SER A 588 -11.93 4.45 14.24
N LYS A 589 -12.71 3.69 13.47
CA LYS A 589 -12.32 3.32 12.10
C LYS A 589 -12.10 4.53 11.19
N LEU A 590 -12.81 5.64 11.44
CA LEU A 590 -12.68 6.88 10.68
C LEU A 590 -11.38 7.64 10.99
N SER A 591 -10.70 7.35 12.10
CA SER A 591 -9.41 7.92 12.45
C SER A 591 -8.23 7.22 11.78
N LYS A 592 -8.45 6.13 11.07
CA LYS A 592 -7.43 5.32 10.42
C LYS A 592 -7.49 5.54 8.90
N GLY A 593 -6.47 6.18 8.37
CA GLY A 593 -6.30 6.39 6.93
C GLY A 593 -5.26 5.45 6.34
N ALA A 594 -5.32 5.25 5.04
CA ALA A 594 -4.35 4.43 4.32
C ALA A 594 -2.92 5.02 4.36
N LEU A 595 -2.80 6.34 4.45
CA LEU A 595 -1.54 7.09 4.42
C LEU A 595 -1.16 7.69 5.77
N GLY A 596 -2.05 7.64 6.76
CA GLY A 596 -1.79 8.19 8.07
C GLY A 596 -3.03 8.21 8.96
N ALA A 597 -2.84 8.58 10.23
CA ALA A 597 -3.95 8.87 11.12
C ALA A 597 -4.73 10.09 10.62
N ILE A 598 -6.04 10.09 10.87
CA ILE A 598 -6.96 11.17 10.51
C ILE A 598 -7.50 11.79 11.80
N PRO A 599 -6.81 12.78 12.38
CA PRO A 599 -7.26 13.43 13.60
C PRO A 599 -8.39 14.43 13.37
N LEU A 600 -8.54 14.96 12.16
CA LEU A 600 -9.51 16.00 11.84
C LEU A 600 -10.31 15.68 10.57
N HIS A 601 -11.60 16.06 10.61
CA HIS A 601 -12.45 16.16 9.43
C HIS A 601 -12.91 17.60 9.26
N LEU A 602 -12.81 18.14 8.05
CA LEU A 602 -13.60 19.30 7.64
C LEU A 602 -14.89 18.76 7.02
N VAL A 603 -16.02 19.03 7.64
CA VAL A 603 -17.33 18.58 7.16
C VAL A 603 -18.07 19.76 6.53
N TYR A 604 -18.60 19.52 5.34
CA TYR A 604 -19.42 20.48 4.60
C TYR A 604 -20.78 19.87 4.37
N SER A 605 -21.83 20.62 4.62
CA SER A 605 -23.21 20.11 4.46
C SER A 605 -24.19 21.21 4.04
N ALA A 606 -25.27 20.75 3.42
CA ALA A 606 -26.44 21.56 3.12
C ALA A 606 -27.71 20.69 3.25
N ARG A 607 -28.84 21.30 3.52
CA ARG A 607 -30.13 20.63 3.70
C ARG A 607 -31.22 21.28 2.85
N ASP A 608 -32.24 20.49 2.59
CA ASP A 608 -33.51 20.96 1.98
C ASP A 608 -33.29 21.72 0.65
N LEU A 609 -32.39 21.17 -0.20
CA LEU A 609 -32.12 21.76 -1.48
C LEU A 609 -33.11 21.25 -2.53
N GLN A 610 -33.48 22.13 -3.47
CA GLN A 610 -34.35 21.79 -4.58
C GLN A 610 -33.58 21.97 -5.93
N LEU A 611 -33.52 20.92 -6.73
CA LEU A 611 -32.96 20.95 -8.06
C LEU A 611 -34.05 20.63 -9.09
N LEU A 612 -34.49 21.64 -9.80
CA LEU A 612 -35.55 21.51 -10.82
C LEU A 612 -35.00 20.83 -12.08
N LYS A 613 -35.87 20.17 -12.82
CA LYS A 613 -35.56 19.51 -14.08
C LYS A 613 -34.81 20.44 -15.04
N GLY A 614 -33.69 19.96 -15.56
CA GLY A 614 -32.82 20.69 -16.47
C GLY A 614 -32.03 21.85 -15.85
N ARG A 615 -32.17 22.11 -14.57
CA ARG A 615 -31.33 23.08 -13.85
C ARG A 615 -30.07 22.42 -13.32
N THR A 616 -29.09 23.24 -12.98
CA THR A 616 -27.80 22.81 -12.44
C THR A 616 -27.54 23.41 -11.06
N MET A 617 -26.83 22.64 -10.25
CA MET A 617 -26.22 23.09 -9.00
C MET A 617 -24.71 22.90 -9.10
N ASN A 618 -23.93 23.94 -8.80
CA ASN A 618 -22.48 23.92 -8.96
C ASN A 618 -21.77 24.14 -7.63
N TRP A 619 -20.70 23.41 -7.39
CA TRP A 619 -19.80 23.65 -6.29
C TRP A 619 -18.35 23.34 -6.68
N SER A 620 -17.42 23.92 -5.95
CA SER A 620 -16.01 23.71 -6.15
C SER A 620 -15.29 23.56 -4.83
N LEU A 621 -14.26 22.71 -4.81
CA LEU A 621 -13.28 22.56 -3.74
C LEU A 621 -11.91 22.91 -4.30
N THR A 622 -11.25 23.89 -3.73
CA THR A 622 -9.88 24.26 -4.03
C THR A 622 -8.98 23.78 -2.91
N MET A 623 -7.91 23.10 -3.26
CA MET A 623 -6.86 22.61 -2.36
C MET A 623 -5.53 23.19 -2.80
N GLU A 624 -4.87 23.96 -1.92
CA GLU A 624 -3.61 24.64 -2.18
C GLU A 624 -2.56 24.20 -1.17
N VAL A 625 -1.48 23.57 -1.64
CA VAL A 625 -0.35 23.22 -0.78
C VAL A 625 0.49 24.46 -0.52
N LEU A 626 0.57 24.87 0.76
CA LEU A 626 1.33 26.02 1.22
C LEU A 626 2.77 25.63 1.62
N ASP A 627 3.57 26.66 1.97
CA ASP A 627 4.92 26.50 2.54
C ASP A 627 4.89 26.07 4.00
#